data_62a60abede684a1c9c624773b8953e10
#
_entry.id   62a60abede684a1c9c624773b8953e10
#
_cell.length_a   1.000
_cell.length_b   1.000
_cell.length_c   1.000
_cell.angle_alpha   90.00
_cell.angle_beta   90.00
_cell.angle_gamma   90.00
#
_symmetry.space_group_name_H-M   'P 1'
#
loop_
_entity.id
_entity.type
_entity.pdbx_description
1 polymer ?
#
loop_
_entity_poly.entity_id
_entity_poly.type
_entity_poly.pdbx_seq_one_letter_code
_entity_poly.pdbx_strand_id
1 'polypeptide(L)'
;MVNITPLLSENVKKHFITLPASHQKEWVSYINEAKKEETRLKRVLKMQVSFCEKYTLEGEPQVINLLEEIININSQEGNALAEAFISAIGNNHSGVYCVTYKWAIAFLVQLYQNSEPSSLRAIAIYGILNDFYYFEPIEEQAANADNTTIKEEIKQLLAPFADKN
;
A
#
# COMPACT_ATOMS: atom_id res chain seq x y z
N MET A 1 -12.02 5.24 -17.15
CA MET A 1 -11.81 5.84 -15.81
C MET A 1 -11.27 4.73 -14.92
N VAL A 2 -10.10 4.90 -14.35
CA VAL A 2 -9.49 3.86 -13.50
C VAL A 2 -10.20 3.82 -12.15
N ASN A 3 -10.51 2.61 -11.68
CA ASN A 3 -11.08 2.41 -10.35
C ASN A 3 -9.98 2.63 -9.30
N ILE A 4 -10.14 3.63 -8.44
CA ILE A 4 -9.18 3.96 -7.36
C ILE A 4 -9.44 3.17 -6.08
N THR A 5 -10.59 2.53 -5.94
CA THR A 5 -11.02 1.85 -4.72
C THR A 5 -10.05 0.80 -4.20
N PRO A 6 -9.38 -0.01 -5.06
CA PRO A 6 -8.39 -0.98 -4.60
C PRO A 6 -7.12 -0.37 -3.99
N LEU A 7 -6.87 0.93 -4.27
CA LEU A 7 -5.71 1.67 -3.77
C LEU A 7 -5.99 2.42 -2.45
N LEU A 8 -7.21 2.34 -1.94
CA LEU A 8 -7.60 2.98 -0.70
C LEU A 8 -7.52 1.99 0.46
N SER A 9 -7.06 2.45 1.62
CA SER A 9 -7.17 1.67 2.85
C SER A 9 -8.63 1.40 3.17
N GLU A 10 -8.91 0.32 3.90
CA GLU A 10 -10.29 -0.07 4.22
C GLU A 10 -11.03 1.03 5.00
N ASN A 11 -10.35 1.76 5.89
CA ASN A 11 -10.97 2.84 6.63
C ASN A 11 -11.26 4.06 5.74
N VAL A 12 -10.31 4.47 4.89
CA VAL A 12 -10.54 5.55 3.91
C VAL A 12 -11.66 5.16 2.94
N LYS A 13 -11.68 3.92 2.47
CA LYS A 13 -12.70 3.40 1.57
C LYS A 13 -14.10 3.48 2.19
N LYS A 14 -14.26 3.08 3.47
CA LYS A 14 -15.53 3.20 4.20
C LYS A 14 -16.05 4.64 4.18
N HIS A 15 -15.18 5.61 4.47
CA HIS A 15 -15.57 7.02 4.45
C HIS A 15 -15.80 7.56 3.03
N PHE A 16 -14.98 7.12 2.06
CA PHE A 16 -15.12 7.54 0.66
C PHE A 16 -16.49 7.17 0.07
N ILE A 17 -16.94 5.93 0.28
CA ILE A 17 -18.24 5.48 -0.26
C ILE A 17 -19.45 6.17 0.36
N THR A 18 -19.30 6.79 1.53
CA THR A 18 -20.37 7.56 2.19
C THR A 18 -20.42 9.02 1.74
N LEU A 19 -19.43 9.50 0.98
CA LEU A 19 -19.47 10.84 0.43
C LEU A 19 -20.61 11.00 -0.58
N PRO A 20 -21.15 12.23 -0.74
CA PRO A 20 -22.02 12.56 -1.87
C PRO A 20 -21.36 12.20 -3.21
N ALA A 21 -22.14 11.72 -4.17
CA ALA A 21 -21.64 11.28 -5.48
C ALA A 21 -20.83 12.36 -6.22
N SER A 22 -21.14 13.63 -6.04
CA SER A 22 -20.37 14.76 -6.57
C SER A 22 -18.94 14.78 -6.03
N HIS A 23 -18.77 14.63 -4.71
CA HIS A 23 -17.45 14.63 -4.06
C HIS A 23 -16.64 13.38 -4.40
N GLN A 24 -17.29 12.20 -4.49
CA GLN A 24 -16.61 11.01 -5.00
C GLN A 24 -16.08 11.24 -6.41
N LYS A 25 -16.90 11.83 -7.29
CA LYS A 25 -16.52 12.14 -8.68
C LYS A 25 -15.37 13.15 -8.75
N GLU A 26 -15.37 14.16 -7.90
CA GLU A 26 -14.27 15.14 -7.81
C GLU A 26 -12.94 14.46 -7.49
N TRP A 27 -12.90 13.60 -6.47
CA TRP A 27 -11.69 12.87 -6.11
C TRP A 27 -11.23 11.93 -7.24
N VAL A 28 -12.15 11.17 -7.83
CA VAL A 28 -11.85 10.27 -8.93
C VAL A 28 -11.32 11.04 -10.14
N SER A 29 -11.93 12.19 -10.48
CA SER A 29 -11.46 13.06 -11.57
C SER A 29 -10.08 13.61 -11.29
N TYR A 30 -9.84 14.18 -10.09
CA TYR A 30 -8.55 14.70 -9.68
C TYR A 30 -7.42 13.66 -9.80
N ILE A 31 -7.67 12.43 -9.37
CA ILE A 31 -6.69 11.34 -9.45
C ILE A 31 -6.47 10.91 -10.91
N ASN A 32 -7.53 10.74 -11.67
CA ASN A 32 -7.45 10.25 -13.06
C ASN A 32 -6.96 11.29 -14.08
N GLU A 33 -6.96 12.58 -13.76
CA GLU A 33 -6.34 13.62 -14.60
C GLU A 33 -4.81 13.52 -14.67
N ALA A 34 -4.19 12.78 -13.75
CA ALA A 34 -2.75 12.54 -13.75
C ALA A 34 -2.36 11.70 -14.97
N LYS A 35 -1.47 12.23 -15.81
CA LYS A 35 -0.97 11.54 -17.02
C LYS A 35 0.04 10.43 -16.69
N LYS A 36 0.82 10.61 -15.60
CA LYS A 36 1.82 9.64 -15.14
C LYS A 36 1.26 8.86 -13.97
N GLU A 37 1.50 7.55 -13.96
CA GLU A 37 1.07 6.65 -12.88
C GLU A 37 1.61 7.09 -11.51
N GLU A 38 2.90 7.44 -11.44
CA GLU A 38 3.50 7.97 -10.22
C GLU A 38 2.74 9.19 -9.66
N THR A 39 2.35 10.11 -10.54
CA THR A 39 1.56 11.29 -10.14
C THR A 39 0.17 10.86 -9.65
N ARG A 40 -0.42 9.85 -10.26
CA ARG A 40 -1.70 9.29 -9.85
C ARG A 40 -1.61 8.68 -8.45
N LEU A 41 -0.58 7.88 -8.19
CA LEU A 41 -0.33 7.27 -6.88
C LEU A 41 -0.08 8.33 -5.79
N LYS A 42 0.71 9.37 -6.08
CA LYS A 42 0.89 10.52 -5.17
C LYS A 42 -0.44 11.21 -4.85
N ARG A 43 -1.33 11.36 -5.82
CA ARG A 43 -2.67 11.95 -5.61
C ARG A 43 -3.57 11.04 -4.76
N VAL A 44 -3.45 9.72 -4.91
CA VAL A 44 -4.14 8.75 -4.03
C VAL A 44 -3.66 8.89 -2.59
N LEU A 45 -2.35 8.98 -2.35
CA LEU A 45 -1.82 9.18 -1.00
C LEU A 45 -2.29 10.51 -0.41
N LYS A 46 -2.27 11.59 -1.19
CA LYS A 46 -2.77 12.91 -0.75
C LYS A 46 -4.24 12.86 -0.34
N MET A 47 -5.08 12.16 -1.10
CA MET A 47 -6.47 11.92 -0.72
C MET A 47 -6.55 11.18 0.62
N GLN A 48 -5.77 10.10 0.81
CA GLN A 48 -5.78 9.32 2.05
C GLN A 48 -5.34 10.14 3.26
N VAL A 49 -4.28 10.97 3.13
CA VAL A 49 -3.88 11.92 4.18
C VAL A 49 -5.05 12.81 4.60
N SER A 50 -5.73 13.42 3.61
CA SER A 50 -6.88 14.29 3.87
C SER A 50 -8.02 13.58 4.61
N PHE A 51 -8.26 12.29 4.31
CA PHE A 51 -9.25 11.49 5.02
C PHE A 51 -8.78 11.12 6.43
N CYS A 52 -7.50 10.75 6.61
CA CYS A 52 -6.95 10.45 7.92
C CYS A 52 -7.07 11.65 8.88
N GLU A 53 -6.75 12.85 8.40
CA GLU A 53 -6.90 14.09 9.16
C GLU A 53 -8.36 14.38 9.51
N LYS A 54 -9.24 14.29 8.52
CA LYS A 54 -10.67 14.59 8.69
C LYS A 54 -11.39 13.64 9.64
N TYR A 55 -11.04 12.35 9.62
CA TYR A 55 -11.73 11.29 10.36
C TYR A 55 -10.91 10.73 11.52
N THR A 56 -9.74 11.31 11.81
CA THR A 56 -8.84 10.92 12.91
C THR A 56 -8.52 9.41 12.89
N LEU A 57 -8.06 8.93 11.72
CA LEU A 57 -7.72 7.52 11.52
C LEU A 57 -6.32 7.23 12.09
N GLU A 58 -6.22 6.28 13.03
CA GLU A 58 -4.97 5.91 13.67
C GLU A 58 -4.18 4.87 12.84
N GLY A 59 -2.84 4.93 12.92
CA GLY A 59 -1.91 3.96 12.31
C GLY A 59 -1.67 4.13 10.81
N GLU A 60 -2.66 4.56 10.05
CA GLU A 60 -2.54 4.74 8.61
C GLU A 60 -1.62 5.89 8.19
N PRO A 61 -1.56 7.05 8.87
CA PRO A 61 -0.68 8.15 8.49
C PRO A 61 0.80 7.77 8.41
N GLN A 62 1.28 6.91 9.31
CA GLN A 62 2.66 6.44 9.29
C GLN A 62 2.97 5.62 8.03
N VAL A 63 2.09 4.69 7.67
CA VAL A 63 2.23 3.88 6.46
C VAL A 63 2.17 4.74 5.20
N ILE A 64 1.27 5.72 5.16
CA ILE A 64 1.13 6.66 4.04
C ILE A 64 2.40 7.48 3.86
N ASN A 65 2.97 8.02 4.94
CA ASN A 65 4.21 8.79 4.90
C ASN A 65 5.38 7.94 4.37
N LEU A 66 5.52 6.70 4.83
CA LEU A 66 6.55 5.79 4.34
C LEU A 66 6.37 5.43 2.86
N LEU A 67 5.14 5.25 2.39
CA LEU A 67 4.88 5.07 0.95
C LEU A 67 5.26 6.32 0.14
N GLU A 68 5.04 7.51 0.67
CA GLU A 68 5.45 8.77 0.03
C GLU A 68 6.98 8.89 -0.03
N GLU A 69 7.69 8.50 1.03
CA GLU A 69 9.15 8.42 1.04
C GLU A 69 9.67 7.41 0.02
N ILE A 70 9.06 6.20 -0.07
CA ILE A 70 9.41 5.19 -1.07
C ILE A 70 9.23 5.72 -2.50
N ILE A 71 8.15 6.45 -2.78
CA ILE A 71 7.93 7.06 -4.10
C ILE A 71 9.07 8.03 -4.46
N ASN A 72 9.57 8.77 -3.49
CA ASN A 72 10.56 9.82 -3.68
C ASN A 72 12.01 9.37 -3.42
N ILE A 73 12.24 8.07 -3.19
CA ILE A 73 13.57 7.57 -2.84
C ILE A 73 14.61 7.91 -3.91
N ASN A 74 15.70 8.51 -3.49
CA ASN A 74 16.79 8.96 -4.35
C ASN A 74 18.19 8.66 -3.77
N SER A 75 18.27 7.95 -2.64
CA SER A 75 19.51 7.65 -1.91
C SER A 75 19.61 6.14 -1.59
N GLN A 76 20.80 5.71 -1.10
CA GLN A 76 21.04 4.32 -0.70
C GLN A 76 20.37 3.91 0.65
N GLU A 77 19.52 4.74 1.21
CA GLU A 77 18.79 4.47 2.45
C GLU A 77 17.60 3.50 2.26
N GLY A 78 17.51 2.86 1.09
CA GLY A 78 16.41 1.97 0.73
C GLY A 78 16.16 0.83 1.71
N ASN A 79 17.23 0.26 2.31
CA ASN A 79 17.09 -0.83 3.28
C ASN A 79 16.47 -0.35 4.59
N ALA A 80 16.93 0.81 5.11
CA ALA A 80 16.35 1.39 6.33
C ALA A 80 14.87 1.76 6.15
N LEU A 81 14.52 2.26 4.97
CA LEU A 81 13.14 2.58 4.63
C LEU A 81 12.26 1.31 4.49
N ALA A 82 12.82 0.24 3.93
CA ALA A 82 12.16 -1.06 3.85
C ALA A 82 11.87 -1.63 5.25
N GLU A 83 12.85 -1.62 6.15
CA GLU A 83 12.70 -2.07 7.53
C GLU A 83 11.67 -1.20 8.30
N ALA A 84 11.70 0.11 8.12
CA ALA A 84 10.73 1.01 8.72
C ALA A 84 9.30 0.73 8.22
N PHE A 85 9.14 0.45 6.93
CA PHE A 85 7.84 0.11 6.35
C PHE A 85 7.31 -1.21 6.90
N ILE A 86 8.12 -2.27 6.92
CA ILE A 86 7.75 -3.57 7.47
C ILE A 86 7.33 -3.43 8.94
N SER A 87 8.10 -2.68 9.72
CA SER A 87 7.79 -2.42 11.13
C SER A 87 6.50 -1.62 11.33
N ALA A 88 6.19 -0.69 10.43
CA ALA A 88 4.99 0.14 10.52
C ALA A 88 3.69 -0.63 10.26
N ILE A 89 3.73 -1.66 9.39
CA ILE A 89 2.55 -2.46 9.08
C ILE A 89 2.42 -3.73 9.91
N GLY A 90 3.45 -4.09 10.68
CA GLY A 90 3.36 -5.23 11.58
C GLY A 90 4.70 -5.73 12.10
N ASN A 91 4.72 -6.99 12.43
CA ASN A 91 5.91 -7.70 12.90
C ASN A 91 6.09 -8.98 12.08
N ASN A 92 7.06 -8.97 11.18
CA ASN A 92 7.35 -10.11 10.30
C ASN A 92 7.83 -11.35 11.07
N HIS A 93 8.47 -11.20 12.25
CA HIS A 93 8.91 -12.34 13.07
C HIS A 93 7.74 -13.08 13.73
N SER A 94 6.70 -12.37 14.11
CA SER A 94 5.49 -12.97 14.70
C SER A 94 4.41 -13.24 13.65
N GLY A 95 4.56 -12.74 12.42
CA GLY A 95 3.55 -12.82 11.37
C GLY A 95 2.29 -12.00 11.65
N VAL A 96 2.36 -11.05 12.60
CA VAL A 96 1.21 -10.20 12.98
C VAL A 96 1.28 -8.90 12.21
N TYR A 97 0.25 -8.61 11.41
CA TYR A 97 0.16 -7.40 10.58
C TYR A 97 -1.11 -6.61 10.86
N CYS A 98 -1.03 -5.29 10.72
CA CYS A 98 -2.20 -4.42 10.84
C CYS A 98 -3.11 -4.54 9.61
N VAL A 99 -4.40 -4.17 9.76
CA VAL A 99 -5.38 -4.25 8.65
C VAL A 99 -5.01 -3.43 7.41
N THR A 100 -4.08 -2.49 7.54
CA THR A 100 -3.60 -1.66 6.43
C THR A 100 -2.65 -2.40 5.48
N TYR A 101 -2.10 -3.56 5.88
CA TYR A 101 -1.06 -4.24 5.10
C TYR A 101 -1.53 -4.63 3.69
N LYS A 102 -2.77 -5.07 3.52
CA LYS A 102 -3.29 -5.52 2.23
C LYS A 102 -3.23 -4.42 1.17
N TRP A 103 -3.77 -3.24 1.48
CA TRP A 103 -3.75 -2.14 0.53
C TRP A 103 -2.35 -1.58 0.31
N ALA A 104 -1.51 -1.55 1.36
CA ALA A 104 -0.15 -1.06 1.28
C ALA A 104 0.71 -1.96 0.36
N ILE A 105 0.58 -3.28 0.45
CA ILE A 105 1.22 -4.23 -0.47
C ILE A 105 0.71 -4.04 -1.89
N ALA A 106 -0.60 -3.96 -2.10
CA ALA A 106 -1.16 -3.72 -3.44
C ALA A 106 -0.66 -2.40 -4.05
N PHE A 107 -0.54 -1.36 -3.24
CA PHE A 107 0.04 -0.09 -3.65
C PHE A 107 1.52 -0.24 -4.07
N LEU A 108 2.34 -0.95 -3.27
CA LEU A 108 3.75 -1.20 -3.58
C LEU A 108 3.92 -2.01 -4.86
N VAL A 109 3.10 -3.05 -5.08
CA VAL A 109 3.14 -3.84 -6.33
C VAL A 109 2.87 -2.94 -7.53
N GLN A 110 1.85 -2.08 -7.46
CA GLN A 110 1.55 -1.14 -8.54
C GLN A 110 2.66 -0.12 -8.75
N LEU A 111 3.26 0.39 -7.69
CA LEU A 111 4.40 1.29 -7.76
C LEU A 111 5.61 0.61 -8.40
N TYR A 112 5.91 -0.64 -8.03
CA TYR A 112 6.98 -1.45 -8.61
C TYR A 112 6.81 -1.63 -10.12
N GLN A 113 5.61 -2.04 -10.56
CA GLN A 113 5.30 -2.26 -11.98
C GLN A 113 5.47 -1.00 -12.84
N ASN A 114 5.39 0.18 -12.23
CA ASN A 114 5.56 1.47 -12.90
C ASN A 114 6.92 2.15 -12.58
N SER A 115 7.85 1.42 -11.97
CA SER A 115 9.20 1.89 -11.68
C SER A 115 10.19 1.34 -12.70
N GLU A 116 11.26 2.10 -12.97
CA GLU A 116 12.40 1.58 -13.73
C GLU A 116 13.04 0.43 -12.95
N PRO A 117 13.22 -0.76 -13.54
CA PRO A 117 13.69 -1.96 -12.81
C PRO A 117 15.02 -1.80 -12.09
N SER A 118 15.93 -0.98 -12.62
CA SER A 118 17.25 -0.70 -12.05
C SER A 118 17.26 0.44 -11.03
N SER A 119 16.12 1.09 -10.78
CA SER A 119 16.03 2.21 -9.85
C SER A 119 16.14 1.74 -8.40
N LEU A 120 16.71 2.60 -7.53
CA LEU A 120 16.75 2.36 -6.08
C LEU A 120 15.36 2.07 -5.51
N ARG A 121 14.34 2.75 -6.03
CA ARG A 121 12.95 2.51 -5.66
C ARG A 121 12.48 1.09 -5.98
N ALA A 122 12.73 0.61 -7.19
CA ALA A 122 12.35 -0.76 -7.56
C ALA A 122 13.08 -1.80 -6.72
N ILE A 123 14.36 -1.59 -6.44
CA ILE A 123 15.17 -2.48 -5.59
C ILE A 123 14.62 -2.51 -4.16
N ALA A 124 14.33 -1.35 -3.57
CA ALA A 124 13.78 -1.27 -2.22
C ALA A 124 12.40 -1.93 -2.13
N ILE A 125 11.51 -1.66 -3.10
CA ILE A 125 10.18 -2.26 -3.13
C ILE A 125 10.27 -3.78 -3.32
N TYR A 126 11.17 -4.25 -4.20
CA TYR A 126 11.38 -5.68 -4.39
C TYR A 126 11.78 -6.36 -3.07
N GLY A 127 12.72 -5.78 -2.33
CA GLY A 127 13.13 -6.29 -1.01
C GLY A 127 11.95 -6.41 -0.04
N ILE A 128 11.12 -5.37 0.07
CA ILE A 128 9.92 -5.38 0.92
C ILE A 128 8.95 -6.50 0.49
N LEU A 129 8.64 -6.60 -0.81
CA LEU A 129 7.67 -7.57 -1.31
C LEU A 129 8.19 -9.01 -1.22
N ASN A 130 9.50 -9.22 -1.39
CA ASN A 130 10.16 -10.51 -1.21
C ASN A 130 10.08 -10.95 0.26
N ASP A 131 10.37 -10.06 1.21
CA ASP A 131 10.22 -10.34 2.64
C ASP A 131 8.79 -10.77 2.98
N PHE A 132 7.78 -10.06 2.48
CA PHE A 132 6.38 -10.43 2.70
C PHE A 132 5.97 -11.75 2.05
N TYR A 133 6.60 -12.16 0.98
CA TYR A 133 6.36 -13.46 0.36
C TYR A 133 6.80 -14.61 1.29
N TYR A 134 7.95 -14.47 1.95
CA TYR A 134 8.51 -15.50 2.84
C TYR A 134 7.95 -15.46 4.25
N PHE A 135 7.58 -14.30 4.75
CA PHE A 135 6.99 -14.11 6.08
C PHE A 135 5.46 -14.06 5.99
N GLU A 136 4.84 -15.22 5.84
CA GLU A 136 3.37 -15.30 5.77
C GLU A 136 2.71 -14.72 7.04
N PRO A 137 1.73 -13.81 6.91
CA PRO A 137 1.00 -13.28 8.06
C PRO A 137 0.23 -14.39 8.77
N ILE A 138 0.36 -14.46 10.11
CA ILE A 138 -0.38 -15.39 10.95
C ILE A 138 -1.78 -14.81 11.21
N GLU A 139 -2.80 -15.66 11.16
CA GLU A 139 -4.23 -15.33 11.11
C GLU A 139 -4.82 -14.66 12.36
N GLU A 140 -4.08 -14.56 13.47
CA GLU A 140 -4.66 -14.25 14.80
C GLU A 140 -5.24 -12.84 14.96
N GLN A 141 -4.98 -11.89 14.08
CA GLN A 141 -5.56 -10.54 14.18
C GLN A 141 -6.60 -10.18 13.12
N ALA A 142 -6.81 -11.01 12.16
CA ALA A 142 -7.91 -10.82 11.24
C ALA A 142 -9.17 -11.51 11.79
N ALA A 143 -9.74 -10.93 12.84
CA ALA A 143 -10.92 -11.46 13.55
C ALA A 143 -12.22 -11.46 12.73
N ASN A 144 -12.14 -11.62 11.41
CA ASN A 144 -13.29 -11.74 10.50
C ASN A 144 -13.14 -12.96 9.61
N ALA A 145 -14.24 -13.68 9.41
CA ALA A 145 -14.38 -15.00 8.81
C ALA A 145 -13.86 -15.22 7.37
N ASP A 146 -13.18 -14.24 6.75
CA ASP A 146 -12.68 -14.29 5.36
C ASP A 146 -11.14 -14.35 5.24
N ASN A 147 -10.45 -14.79 6.27
CA ASN A 147 -8.99 -14.76 6.33
C ASN A 147 -8.28 -15.61 5.27
N THR A 148 -8.86 -16.75 4.89
CA THR A 148 -8.32 -17.65 3.85
C THR A 148 -8.22 -16.94 2.50
N THR A 149 -9.26 -16.21 2.12
CA THR A 149 -9.31 -15.48 0.83
C THR A 149 -8.27 -14.34 0.78
N ILE A 150 -8.12 -13.59 1.87
CA ILE A 150 -7.13 -12.51 1.96
C ILE A 150 -5.71 -13.06 1.84
N LYS A 151 -5.40 -14.16 2.52
CA LYS A 151 -4.08 -14.80 2.46
C LYS A 151 -3.75 -15.28 1.05
N GLU A 152 -4.67 -15.93 0.37
CA GLU A 152 -4.49 -16.39 -1.00
C GLU A 152 -4.33 -15.25 -1.99
N GLU A 153 -5.15 -14.20 -1.88
CA GLU A 153 -5.02 -13.00 -2.72
C GLU A 153 -3.65 -12.33 -2.56
N ILE A 154 -3.15 -12.16 -1.34
CA ILE A 154 -1.83 -11.58 -1.08
C ILE A 154 -0.72 -12.51 -1.59
N LYS A 155 -0.83 -13.81 -1.39
CA LYS A 155 0.14 -14.77 -1.89
C LYS A 155 0.23 -14.76 -3.41
N GLN A 156 -0.90 -14.68 -4.10
CA GLN A 156 -0.94 -14.53 -5.56
C GLN A 156 -0.31 -13.20 -6.01
N LEU A 157 -0.57 -12.11 -5.29
CA LEU A 157 0.00 -10.81 -5.57
C LEU A 157 1.51 -10.78 -5.39
N LEU A 158 2.03 -11.50 -4.40
CA LEU A 158 3.46 -11.58 -4.07
C LEU A 158 4.22 -12.66 -4.87
N ALA A 159 3.55 -13.60 -5.50
CA ALA A 159 4.20 -14.69 -6.24
C ALA A 159 5.27 -14.24 -7.26
N PRO A 160 5.15 -13.11 -7.97
CA PRO A 160 6.20 -12.61 -8.86
C PRO A 160 7.49 -12.21 -8.16
N PHE A 161 7.47 -12.01 -6.84
CA PHE A 161 8.58 -11.55 -6.00
C PHE A 161 9.26 -12.68 -5.23
N ALA A 162 8.80 -13.92 -5.39
CA ALA A 162 9.52 -15.10 -4.92
C ALA A 162 10.87 -15.19 -5.63
N ASP A 163 11.95 -15.48 -4.88
CA ASP A 163 13.25 -15.72 -5.48
C ASP A 163 13.14 -16.86 -6.49
N LYS A 164 13.53 -16.56 -7.71
CA LYS A 164 13.71 -17.61 -8.74
C LYS A 164 15.08 -18.24 -8.50
N ASN A 165 15.12 -19.21 -7.58
CA ASN A 165 16.26 -20.10 -7.45
C ASN A 165 16.38 -21.02 -8.67
#